data_9433272a78dc3def0af8fb6d7ec6adb9
#
_entry.id   9433272a78dc3def0af8fb6d7ec6adb9
#
_cell.length_a   1.000
_cell.length_b   1.000
_cell.length_c   1.000
_cell.angle_alpha   90.00
_cell.angle_beta   90.00
_cell.angle_gamma   90.00
#
_symmetry.space_group_name_H-M   'P 1'
#
loop_
_entity.id
_entity.type
_entity.pdbx_description
1 polymer ?
#
loop_
_entity_poly.entity_id
_entity_poly.type
_entity_poly.pdbx_seq_one_letter_code
_entity_poly.pdbx_strand_id
1 'polypeptide(L)'
;MKKIISLLALTIIFTAALAAQDATIYLWRNIKGMEKQPSVMFMHKPVEGSPNTRTAVIVCPGGSYHHLGLKSEGNSTATWFSQNGVTAFVLKYRSAESLYHHPAMLQDIQRAIQLVRENAEEWNIDPNKVGVIGFSAGGHLVTMAGEFWQTHDEIAKLGIPCSVSLRPDFTVPVYPVVTMQDDIAHRWSRNSLLGKGKKNQTQERKDEFSMELNVPADMPPTFVVVCDDDPVVIPENSLRLYAALQEKNITCHLAHYEWGGHGFGMKDCPFMDEFHWNEELHVWLKDLGFME
;
A
#
# COMPACT_ATOMS: atom_id res chain seq x y z
N MET A 1 -32.30 -47.94 36.69
CA MET A 1 -32.68 -46.90 35.68
C MET A 1 -31.54 -45.90 35.58
N LYS A 2 -30.68 -46.03 34.59
CA LYS A 2 -29.53 -45.08 34.33
C LYS A 2 -30.00 -44.00 33.39
N LYS A 3 -30.03 -42.75 33.83
CA LYS A 3 -30.32 -41.60 32.96
C LYS A 3 -29.06 -41.26 32.16
N ILE A 4 -29.14 -41.38 30.85
CA ILE A 4 -28.14 -40.92 29.89
C ILE A 4 -28.43 -39.43 29.65
N ILE A 5 -27.53 -38.59 30.12
CA ILE A 5 -27.54 -37.15 29.80
C ILE A 5 -26.77 -37.01 28.48
N SER A 6 -27.47 -36.72 27.39
CA SER A 6 -26.89 -36.42 26.08
C SER A 6 -26.41 -34.95 26.12
N LEU A 7 -25.14 -34.75 26.04
CA LEU A 7 -24.50 -33.41 25.92
C LEU A 7 -24.47 -33.07 24.44
N LEU A 8 -25.39 -32.19 24.00
CA LEU A 8 -25.35 -31.61 22.64
C LEU A 8 -24.23 -30.57 22.65
N ALA A 9 -23.09 -30.89 22.03
CA ALA A 9 -22.06 -29.92 21.71
C ALA A 9 -22.54 -29.04 20.54
N LEU A 10 -22.87 -27.80 20.83
CA LEU A 10 -23.21 -26.79 19.83
C LEU A 10 -21.88 -26.31 19.19
N THR A 11 -21.55 -26.87 18.04
CA THR A 11 -20.40 -26.40 17.24
C THR A 11 -20.82 -25.11 16.55
N ILE A 12 -20.38 -23.97 17.09
CA ILE A 12 -20.51 -22.67 16.41
C ILE A 12 -19.47 -22.66 15.28
N ILE A 13 -19.94 -22.89 14.06
CA ILE A 13 -19.11 -22.70 12.86
C ILE A 13 -19.05 -21.18 12.62
N PHE A 14 -17.95 -20.54 13.00
CA PHE A 14 -17.61 -19.20 12.53
C PHE A 14 -17.30 -19.32 11.04
N THR A 15 -18.26 -19.06 10.16
CA THR A 15 -17.99 -18.75 8.78
C THR A 15 -17.41 -17.33 8.77
N ALA A 16 -16.08 -17.20 8.63
CA ALA A 16 -15.48 -15.93 8.28
C ALA A 16 -16.08 -15.51 6.93
N ALA A 17 -17.01 -14.57 6.96
CA ALA A 17 -17.48 -13.93 5.73
C ALA A 17 -16.28 -13.18 5.17
N LEU A 18 -15.75 -13.64 4.02
CA LEU A 18 -14.82 -12.84 3.22
C LEU A 18 -15.53 -11.52 2.95
N ALA A 19 -14.94 -10.42 3.41
CA ALA A 19 -15.47 -9.09 3.13
C ALA A 19 -15.56 -8.92 1.62
N ALA A 20 -16.78 -8.84 1.11
CA ALA A 20 -17.03 -8.66 -0.31
C ALA A 20 -16.67 -7.23 -0.70
N GLN A 21 -16.15 -7.02 -1.92
CA GLN A 21 -15.96 -5.70 -2.50
C GLN A 21 -17.31 -4.96 -2.54
N ASP A 22 -17.39 -3.77 -1.91
CA ASP A 22 -18.62 -2.99 -1.81
C ASP A 22 -18.88 -2.12 -3.03
N ALA A 23 -17.82 -1.55 -3.62
CA ALA A 23 -17.93 -0.67 -4.79
C ALA A 23 -16.67 -0.68 -5.67
N THR A 24 -16.84 -0.34 -6.94
CA THR A 24 -15.73 -0.06 -7.87
C THR A 24 -15.72 1.42 -8.23
N ILE A 25 -14.62 2.10 -7.93
CA ILE A 25 -14.42 3.52 -8.22
C ILE A 25 -13.45 3.65 -9.40
N TYR A 26 -13.92 4.30 -10.47
CA TYR A 26 -13.11 4.57 -11.66
C TYR A 26 -12.36 5.89 -11.48
N LEU A 27 -11.02 5.85 -11.48
CA LEU A 27 -10.20 7.02 -11.17
C LEU A 27 -10.38 8.16 -12.17
N TRP A 28 -10.55 7.84 -13.45
CA TRP A 28 -10.40 8.77 -14.55
C TRP A 28 -11.69 9.02 -15.34
N ARG A 29 -12.82 8.41 -14.96
CA ARG A 29 -14.08 8.42 -15.74
C ARG A 29 -14.53 9.83 -16.15
N ASN A 30 -14.38 10.81 -15.27
CA ASN A 30 -14.85 12.18 -15.49
C ASN A 30 -13.72 13.17 -15.83
N ILE A 31 -12.54 12.66 -16.23
CA ILE A 31 -11.38 13.49 -16.55
C ILE A 31 -11.18 13.50 -18.07
N LYS A 32 -11.35 14.69 -18.69
CA LYS A 32 -11.23 14.86 -20.13
C LYS A 32 -9.89 14.36 -20.66
N GLY A 33 -9.94 13.44 -21.63
CA GLY A 33 -8.76 12.81 -22.21
C GLY A 33 -8.22 11.59 -21.46
N MET A 34 -8.78 11.29 -20.27
CA MET A 34 -8.39 10.16 -19.43
C MET A 34 -9.52 9.13 -19.24
N GLU A 35 -10.69 9.33 -19.83
CA GLU A 35 -11.91 8.56 -19.59
C GLU A 35 -11.75 7.04 -19.86
N LYS A 36 -10.81 6.69 -20.74
CA LYS A 36 -10.53 5.30 -21.15
C LYS A 36 -9.43 4.64 -20.34
N GLN A 37 -8.83 5.36 -19.37
CA GLN A 37 -7.79 4.78 -18.53
C GLN A 37 -8.37 3.67 -17.63
N PRO A 38 -7.67 2.52 -17.48
CA PRO A 38 -8.24 1.32 -16.87
C PRO A 38 -8.20 1.32 -15.33
N SER A 39 -7.60 2.35 -14.71
CA SER A 39 -7.36 2.36 -13.27
C SER A 39 -8.66 2.47 -12.48
N VAL A 40 -8.78 1.61 -11.48
CA VAL A 40 -9.93 1.56 -10.56
C VAL A 40 -9.46 1.34 -9.13
N MET A 41 -10.29 1.71 -8.17
CA MET A 41 -10.19 1.26 -6.78
C MET A 41 -11.36 0.33 -6.45
N PHE A 42 -11.09 -0.73 -5.71
CA PHE A 42 -12.10 -1.60 -5.13
C PHE A 42 -12.25 -1.24 -3.64
N MET A 43 -13.40 -0.67 -3.29
CA MET A 43 -13.73 -0.30 -1.91
C MET A 43 -14.15 -1.51 -1.10
N HIS A 44 -13.64 -1.61 0.12
CA HIS A 44 -14.06 -2.53 1.17
C HIS A 44 -14.38 -1.70 2.42
N LYS A 45 -15.65 -1.64 2.79
CA LYS A 45 -16.10 -0.93 3.98
C LYS A 45 -15.77 -1.69 5.26
N PRO A 46 -15.71 -1.02 6.41
CA PRO A 46 -15.62 -1.69 7.69
C PRO A 46 -16.72 -2.76 7.86
N VAL A 47 -16.33 -3.92 8.39
CA VAL A 47 -17.29 -5.00 8.69
C VAL A 47 -18.25 -4.53 9.77
N GLU A 48 -19.52 -4.93 9.70
CA GLU A 48 -20.53 -4.60 10.72
C GLU A 48 -20.07 -5.07 12.11
N GLY A 49 -20.12 -4.16 13.08
CA GLY A 49 -19.66 -4.42 14.46
C GLY A 49 -18.17 -4.18 14.70
N SER A 50 -17.38 -3.85 13.67
CA SER A 50 -15.99 -3.40 13.85
C SER A 50 -15.92 -1.98 14.42
N PRO A 51 -14.76 -1.53 14.97
CA PRO A 51 -14.57 -0.16 15.42
C PRO A 51 -14.88 0.88 14.34
N ASN A 52 -15.31 2.08 14.74
CA ASN A 52 -15.52 3.18 13.80
C ASN A 52 -14.32 4.14 13.80
N THR A 53 -13.21 3.72 13.21
CA THR A 53 -11.96 4.50 13.19
C THR A 53 -12.03 5.74 12.30
N ARG A 54 -12.93 5.74 11.31
CA ARG A 54 -13.01 6.71 10.22
C ARG A 54 -11.71 6.84 9.42
N THR A 55 -10.82 5.89 9.53
CA THR A 55 -9.56 5.81 8.78
C THR A 55 -9.78 5.14 7.43
N ALA A 56 -9.06 5.60 6.44
CA ALA A 56 -8.98 4.97 5.13
C ALA A 56 -7.55 4.54 4.80
N VAL A 57 -7.42 3.45 4.04
CA VAL A 57 -6.14 2.99 3.51
C VAL A 57 -6.25 2.65 2.03
N ILE A 58 -5.30 3.13 1.22
CA ILE A 58 -5.17 2.74 -0.19
C ILE A 58 -4.12 1.63 -0.26
N VAL A 59 -4.52 0.47 -0.75
CA VAL A 59 -3.70 -0.73 -0.85
C VAL A 59 -3.13 -0.85 -2.25
N CYS A 60 -1.80 -0.83 -2.38
CA CYS A 60 -1.06 -0.93 -3.64
C CYS A 60 -0.38 -2.30 -3.73
N PRO A 61 -0.95 -3.28 -4.46
CA PRO A 61 -0.33 -4.58 -4.63
C PRO A 61 1.01 -4.51 -5.36
N GLY A 62 1.89 -5.47 -5.09
CA GLY A 62 3.13 -5.67 -5.83
C GLY A 62 2.93 -6.35 -7.19
N GLY A 63 4.03 -6.76 -7.80
CA GLY A 63 4.07 -7.40 -9.12
C GLY A 63 5.01 -6.69 -10.08
N SER A 64 6.13 -6.17 -9.55
CA SER A 64 7.23 -5.57 -10.32
C SER A 64 6.81 -4.40 -11.23
N TYR A 65 5.74 -3.68 -10.88
CA TYR A 65 5.10 -2.68 -11.76
C TYR A 65 4.64 -3.25 -13.12
N HIS A 66 4.79 -4.56 -13.33
CA HIS A 66 4.40 -5.24 -14.54
C HIS A 66 2.96 -5.79 -14.45
N HIS A 67 2.65 -6.52 -13.41
CA HIS A 67 1.33 -7.04 -13.08
C HIS A 67 0.94 -6.65 -11.64
N LEU A 68 -0.21 -7.12 -11.15
CA LEU A 68 -0.69 -6.78 -9.81
C LEU A 68 -1.12 -8.03 -9.03
N GLY A 69 -0.56 -8.21 -7.84
CA GLY A 69 -0.90 -9.28 -6.89
C GLY A 69 -2.23 -9.03 -6.15
N LEU A 70 -3.32 -8.82 -6.89
CA LEU A 70 -4.61 -8.37 -6.35
C LEU A 70 -5.20 -9.27 -5.26
N LYS A 71 -4.91 -10.58 -5.28
CA LYS A 71 -5.50 -11.53 -4.33
C LYS A 71 -4.79 -11.48 -2.97
N SER A 72 -3.51 -11.78 -2.93
CA SER A 72 -2.73 -11.94 -1.69
C SER A 72 -2.33 -10.62 -1.04
N GLU A 73 -2.01 -9.62 -1.83
CA GLU A 73 -1.53 -8.32 -1.36
C GLU A 73 -2.62 -7.24 -1.43
N GLY A 74 -3.61 -7.42 -2.32
CA GLY A 74 -4.78 -6.54 -2.43
C GLY A 74 -5.90 -6.93 -1.49
N ASN A 75 -6.68 -7.96 -1.89
CA ASN A 75 -7.93 -8.31 -1.21
C ASN A 75 -7.73 -8.83 0.22
N SER A 76 -6.69 -9.66 0.48
CA SER A 76 -6.42 -10.14 1.85
C SER A 76 -6.12 -8.98 2.78
N THR A 77 -5.32 -8.01 2.32
CA THR A 77 -4.99 -6.79 3.07
C THR A 77 -6.23 -5.93 3.33
N ALA A 78 -7.04 -5.70 2.29
CA ALA A 78 -8.28 -4.93 2.43
C ALA A 78 -9.27 -5.61 3.40
N THR A 79 -9.37 -6.93 3.37
CA THR A 79 -10.19 -7.69 4.32
C THR A 79 -9.73 -7.49 5.76
N TRP A 80 -8.41 -7.58 6.01
CA TRP A 80 -7.86 -7.36 7.34
C TRP A 80 -8.17 -5.93 7.86
N PHE A 81 -7.94 -4.90 7.06
CA PHE A 81 -8.26 -3.52 7.44
C PHE A 81 -9.76 -3.31 7.68
N SER A 82 -10.61 -3.88 6.83
CA SER A 82 -12.07 -3.83 6.97
C SER A 82 -12.56 -4.46 8.28
N GLN A 83 -11.98 -5.59 8.68
CA GLN A 83 -12.24 -6.26 9.97
C GLN A 83 -11.81 -5.42 11.18
N ASN A 84 -10.83 -4.54 11.02
CA ASN A 84 -10.32 -3.63 12.03
C ASN A 84 -10.91 -2.21 11.94
N GLY A 85 -12.05 -2.05 11.25
CA GLY A 85 -12.78 -0.78 11.22
C GLY A 85 -12.22 0.30 10.30
N VAL A 86 -11.35 -0.07 9.35
CA VAL A 86 -10.73 0.83 8.37
C VAL A 86 -11.34 0.62 7.00
N THR A 87 -11.74 1.69 6.32
CA THR A 87 -12.17 1.59 4.92
C THR A 87 -10.95 1.38 4.02
N ALA A 88 -10.89 0.25 3.31
CA ALA A 88 -9.77 -0.08 2.45
C ALA A 88 -10.12 0.06 0.95
N PHE A 89 -9.18 0.55 0.16
CA PHE A 89 -9.31 0.75 -1.27
C PHE A 89 -8.18 0.02 -2.00
N VAL A 90 -8.46 -1.13 -2.61
CA VAL A 90 -7.46 -1.85 -3.41
C VAL A 90 -7.28 -1.13 -4.75
N LEU A 91 -6.12 -0.52 -4.96
CA LEU A 91 -5.81 0.23 -6.16
C LEU A 91 -5.29 -0.68 -7.27
N LYS A 92 -6.09 -0.86 -8.31
CA LYS A 92 -5.64 -1.46 -9.57
C LYS A 92 -5.03 -0.36 -10.44
N TYR A 93 -3.78 -0.01 -10.15
CA TYR A 93 -3.04 1.01 -10.89
C TYR A 93 -2.56 0.51 -12.26
N ARG A 94 -2.26 1.45 -13.19
CA ARG A 94 -1.70 1.15 -14.51
C ARG A 94 -0.33 0.51 -14.40
N SER A 95 -0.03 -0.49 -15.22
CA SER A 95 1.17 -1.30 -15.16
C SER A 95 1.83 -1.50 -16.53
N ALA A 96 3.08 -1.95 -16.52
CA ALA A 96 3.87 -2.15 -17.74
C ALA A 96 3.37 -3.32 -18.62
N GLU A 97 2.56 -4.24 -18.09
CA GLU A 97 1.87 -5.25 -18.89
C GLU A 97 0.96 -4.60 -19.94
N SER A 98 0.36 -3.46 -19.60
CA SER A 98 -0.45 -2.64 -20.50
C SER A 98 0.33 -1.46 -21.08
N LEU A 99 1.67 -1.55 -21.13
CA LEU A 99 2.61 -0.57 -21.70
C LEU A 99 2.64 0.78 -20.97
N TYR A 100 2.22 0.83 -19.70
CA TYR A 100 2.34 2.03 -18.89
C TYR A 100 3.66 2.02 -18.10
N HIS A 101 4.29 3.18 -18.04
CA HIS A 101 5.47 3.49 -17.26
C HIS A 101 5.22 4.76 -16.44
N HIS A 102 6.18 5.17 -15.61
CA HIS A 102 6.10 6.49 -14.97
C HIS A 102 5.82 7.59 -16.01
N PRO A 103 4.87 8.52 -15.76
CA PRO A 103 4.27 8.84 -14.47
C PRO A 103 2.93 8.13 -14.15
N ALA A 104 2.46 7.18 -14.96
CA ALA A 104 1.12 6.63 -14.86
C ALA A 104 0.79 6.07 -13.46
N MET A 105 1.72 5.36 -12.81
CA MET A 105 1.51 4.77 -11.50
C MET A 105 1.37 5.85 -10.41
N LEU A 106 2.22 6.89 -10.45
CA LEU A 106 2.15 8.01 -9.51
C LEU A 106 0.86 8.82 -9.71
N GLN A 107 0.45 9.06 -10.96
CA GLN A 107 -0.84 9.67 -11.27
C GLN A 107 -2.01 8.91 -10.63
N ASP A 108 -1.98 7.57 -10.72
CA ASP A 108 -3.07 6.75 -10.21
C ASP A 108 -3.17 6.79 -8.68
N ILE A 109 -2.05 6.69 -7.94
CA ILE A 109 -2.10 6.77 -6.47
C ILE A 109 -2.44 8.18 -5.99
N GLN A 110 -1.92 9.23 -6.61
CA GLN A 110 -2.29 10.60 -6.26
C GLN A 110 -3.78 10.87 -6.52
N ARG A 111 -4.31 10.38 -7.66
CA ARG A 111 -5.74 10.47 -7.94
C ARG A 111 -6.59 9.68 -6.94
N ALA A 112 -6.11 8.52 -6.52
CA ALA A 112 -6.76 7.72 -5.48
C ALA A 112 -6.84 8.49 -4.15
N ILE A 113 -5.73 9.09 -3.69
CA ILE A 113 -5.70 9.92 -2.47
C ILE A 113 -6.66 11.10 -2.59
N GLN A 114 -6.63 11.81 -3.73
CA GLN A 114 -7.54 12.92 -4.01
C GLN A 114 -8.99 12.49 -3.89
N LEU A 115 -9.39 11.42 -4.58
CA LEU A 115 -10.77 10.93 -4.58
C LEU A 115 -11.24 10.48 -3.19
N VAL A 116 -10.39 9.81 -2.41
CA VAL A 116 -10.73 9.39 -1.05
C VAL A 116 -10.99 10.61 -0.17
N ARG A 117 -10.18 11.66 -0.25
CA ARG A 117 -10.36 12.87 0.55
C ARG A 117 -11.54 13.72 0.08
N GLU A 118 -11.76 13.84 -1.23
CA GLU A 118 -12.90 14.58 -1.78
C GLU A 118 -14.25 13.96 -1.45
N ASN A 119 -14.30 12.63 -1.24
CA ASN A 119 -15.53 11.89 -0.90
C ASN A 119 -15.54 11.42 0.57
N ALA A 120 -14.68 11.96 1.42
CA ALA A 120 -14.50 11.51 2.80
C ALA A 120 -15.80 11.57 3.63
N GLU A 121 -16.59 12.63 3.48
CA GLU A 121 -17.88 12.76 4.18
C GLU A 121 -18.88 11.67 3.74
N GLU A 122 -19.04 11.46 2.43
CA GLU A 122 -19.94 10.44 1.87
C GLU A 122 -19.57 9.03 2.33
N TRP A 123 -18.27 8.76 2.46
CA TRP A 123 -17.75 7.43 2.80
C TRP A 123 -17.48 7.25 4.29
N ASN A 124 -17.88 8.23 5.14
CA ASN A 124 -17.65 8.24 6.59
C ASN A 124 -16.16 8.11 6.97
N ILE A 125 -15.31 8.81 6.25
CA ILE A 125 -13.86 8.87 6.45
C ILE A 125 -13.48 10.23 7.06
N ASP A 126 -12.46 10.25 7.92
CA ASP A 126 -11.80 11.50 8.30
C ASP A 126 -10.76 11.85 7.22
N PRO A 127 -10.86 13.00 6.53
CA PRO A 127 -9.91 13.37 5.48
C PRO A 127 -8.47 13.53 5.97
N ASN A 128 -8.22 13.58 7.28
CA ASN A 128 -6.89 13.61 7.89
C ASN A 128 -6.41 12.23 8.37
N LYS A 129 -7.12 11.16 7.98
CA LYS A 129 -6.77 9.77 8.30
C LYS A 129 -6.77 8.89 7.04
N VAL A 130 -6.02 9.31 6.02
CA VAL A 130 -5.91 8.60 4.73
C VAL A 130 -4.47 8.15 4.54
N GLY A 131 -4.20 6.86 4.80
CA GLY A 131 -2.89 6.25 4.63
C GLY A 131 -2.77 5.40 3.37
N VAL A 132 -1.55 4.92 3.14
CA VAL A 132 -1.22 4.04 2.02
C VAL A 132 -0.39 2.85 2.51
N ILE A 133 -0.69 1.66 1.98
CA ILE A 133 0.10 0.43 2.19
C ILE A 133 0.42 -0.19 0.84
N GLY A 134 1.66 -0.65 0.67
CA GLY A 134 2.06 -1.28 -0.58
C GLY A 134 3.12 -2.36 -0.41
N PHE A 135 3.13 -3.29 -1.35
CA PHE A 135 3.92 -4.49 -1.31
C PHE A 135 4.92 -4.51 -2.48
N SER A 136 6.19 -4.85 -2.22
CA SER A 136 7.19 -4.98 -3.28
C SER A 136 7.29 -3.70 -4.14
N ALA A 137 6.99 -3.77 -5.43
CA ALA A 137 6.87 -2.58 -6.29
C ALA A 137 5.76 -1.62 -5.84
N GLY A 138 4.65 -2.14 -5.28
CA GLY A 138 3.63 -1.32 -4.61
C GLY A 138 4.16 -0.62 -3.36
N GLY A 139 5.13 -1.22 -2.65
CA GLY A 139 5.87 -0.60 -1.56
C GLY A 139 6.67 0.62 -2.01
N HIS A 140 7.33 0.51 -3.17
CA HIS A 140 7.97 1.66 -3.81
C HIS A 140 6.94 2.76 -4.18
N LEU A 141 5.78 2.37 -4.72
CA LEU A 141 4.74 3.31 -5.12
C LEU A 141 4.19 4.11 -3.93
N VAL A 142 3.98 3.48 -2.78
CA VAL A 142 3.48 4.19 -1.58
C VAL A 142 4.56 5.06 -0.94
N THR A 143 5.82 4.65 -0.99
CA THR A 143 6.96 5.48 -0.57
C THR A 143 7.06 6.71 -1.47
N MET A 144 6.99 6.51 -2.79
CA MET A 144 6.99 7.60 -3.77
C MET A 144 5.81 8.57 -3.56
N ALA A 145 4.61 8.08 -3.19
CA ALA A 145 3.48 8.94 -2.85
C ALA A 145 3.73 9.79 -1.59
N GLY A 146 4.42 9.23 -0.60
CA GLY A 146 4.82 9.95 0.62
C GLY A 146 5.91 11.00 0.38
N GLU A 147 6.86 10.73 -0.51
CA GLU A 147 7.99 11.62 -0.78
C GLU A 147 7.65 12.72 -1.80
N PHE A 148 6.87 12.38 -2.83
CA PHE A 148 6.70 13.23 -4.01
C PHE A 148 5.42 14.07 -4.01
N TRP A 149 4.69 14.10 -2.93
CA TRP A 149 3.38 14.75 -2.85
C TRP A 149 3.40 16.25 -3.18
N GLN A 150 4.53 16.95 -2.98
CA GLN A 150 4.71 18.35 -3.36
C GLN A 150 5.52 18.52 -4.64
N THR A 151 6.59 17.73 -4.81
CA THR A 151 7.59 17.94 -5.87
C THR A 151 7.15 17.37 -7.22
N HIS A 152 6.29 16.34 -7.20
CA HIS A 152 5.79 15.65 -8.38
C HIS A 152 4.25 15.61 -8.36
N ASP A 153 3.63 16.78 -8.36
CA ASP A 153 2.15 16.88 -8.47
C ASP A 153 1.70 16.54 -9.90
N GLU A 154 1.46 15.27 -10.14
CA GLU A 154 1.01 14.76 -11.43
C GLU A 154 -0.47 15.11 -11.72
N ILE A 155 -1.27 15.39 -10.68
CA ILE A 155 -2.66 15.84 -10.81
C ILE A 155 -2.68 17.26 -11.37
N ALA A 156 -1.86 18.17 -10.85
CA ALA A 156 -1.70 19.52 -11.36
C ALA A 156 -1.15 19.52 -12.79
N LYS A 157 -0.17 18.65 -13.13
CA LYS A 157 0.37 18.50 -14.49
C LYS A 157 -0.68 18.06 -15.50
N LEU A 158 -1.70 17.32 -15.08
CA LEU A 158 -2.86 16.94 -15.91
C LEU A 158 -3.92 18.06 -15.99
N GLY A 159 -3.74 19.18 -15.31
CA GLY A 159 -4.71 20.28 -15.25
C GLY A 159 -5.97 19.95 -14.45
N ILE A 160 -5.89 18.99 -13.53
CA ILE A 160 -7.00 18.56 -12.69
C ILE A 160 -7.02 19.43 -11.43
N PRO A 161 -8.13 20.13 -11.12
CA PRO A 161 -8.26 20.83 -9.85
C PRO A 161 -8.14 19.90 -8.66
N CYS A 162 -7.35 20.27 -7.66
CA CYS A 162 -7.19 19.53 -6.42
C CYS A 162 -7.19 20.53 -5.24
N SER A 163 -8.19 20.44 -4.38
CA SER A 163 -8.31 21.29 -3.18
C SER A 163 -7.90 20.57 -1.89
N VAL A 164 -7.51 19.30 -2.00
CA VAL A 164 -7.11 18.45 -0.88
C VAL A 164 -5.61 18.12 -0.95
N SER A 165 -5.01 17.77 0.17
CA SER A 165 -3.62 17.34 0.21
C SER A 165 -3.44 15.99 -0.50
N LEU A 166 -2.38 15.83 -1.29
CA LEU A 166 -1.97 14.57 -1.88
C LEU A 166 -1.01 13.77 -0.96
N ARG A 167 -0.58 14.36 0.17
CA ARG A 167 0.28 13.70 1.16
C ARG A 167 -0.53 12.67 1.93
N PRO A 168 -0.17 11.37 1.93
CA PRO A 168 -0.80 10.41 2.82
C PRO A 168 -0.51 10.73 4.29
N ASP A 169 -1.36 10.28 5.22
CA ASP A 169 -1.18 10.55 6.65
C ASP A 169 -0.28 9.51 7.31
N PHE A 170 -0.12 8.34 6.68
CA PHE A 170 0.90 7.32 7.01
C PHE A 170 1.25 6.49 5.77
N THR A 171 2.44 5.87 5.77
CA THR A 171 2.91 4.96 4.71
C THR A 171 3.38 3.63 5.28
N VAL A 172 3.04 2.52 4.60
CA VAL A 172 3.41 1.18 5.02
C VAL A 172 4.02 0.42 3.83
N PRO A 173 5.32 0.60 3.53
CA PRO A 173 6.04 -0.19 2.54
C PRO A 173 6.44 -1.56 3.10
N VAL A 174 5.93 -2.65 2.49
CA VAL A 174 6.15 -4.04 2.88
C VAL A 174 7.08 -4.70 1.87
N TYR A 175 8.21 -5.22 2.32
CA TYR A 175 9.33 -5.73 1.48
C TYR A 175 9.54 -4.91 0.20
N PRO A 176 9.68 -3.57 0.35
CA PRO A 176 9.58 -2.66 -0.79
C PRO A 176 10.78 -2.76 -1.72
N VAL A 177 10.56 -2.61 -3.01
CA VAL A 177 11.57 -2.03 -3.89
C VAL A 177 11.83 -0.61 -3.41
N VAL A 178 13.07 -0.17 -3.33
CA VAL A 178 13.45 1.16 -2.84
C VAL A 178 14.40 1.84 -3.81
N THR A 179 15.54 1.23 -4.06
CA THR A 179 16.58 1.82 -4.91
C THR A 179 16.44 1.44 -6.38
N MET A 180 16.76 2.40 -7.25
CA MET A 180 16.94 2.18 -8.68
C MET A 180 18.42 2.12 -9.10
N GLN A 181 19.36 2.17 -8.11
CA GLN A 181 20.80 2.08 -8.34
C GLN A 181 21.20 0.69 -8.85
N ASP A 182 22.31 0.61 -9.63
CA ASP A 182 22.70 -0.63 -10.30
C ASP A 182 23.17 -1.74 -9.36
N ASP A 183 23.59 -1.40 -8.14
CA ASP A 183 24.14 -2.34 -7.16
C ASP A 183 23.12 -3.37 -6.66
N ILE A 184 21.92 -2.90 -6.22
CA ILE A 184 20.91 -3.75 -5.60
C ILE A 184 19.49 -3.58 -6.16
N ALA A 185 19.31 -2.78 -7.23
CA ALA A 185 17.99 -2.57 -7.78
C ALA A 185 17.30 -3.85 -8.22
N HIS A 186 16.04 -4.02 -7.88
CA HIS A 186 15.21 -5.02 -8.52
C HIS A 186 14.96 -4.63 -9.99
N ARG A 187 15.78 -5.14 -10.91
CA ARG A 187 15.84 -4.68 -12.30
C ARG A 187 14.53 -4.80 -13.06
N TRP A 188 13.70 -5.80 -12.75
CA TRP A 188 12.39 -5.93 -13.38
C TRP A 188 11.48 -4.78 -13.01
N SER A 189 11.38 -4.42 -11.73
CA SER A 189 10.62 -3.25 -11.27
C SER A 189 11.12 -1.96 -11.89
N ARG A 190 12.45 -1.74 -11.92
CA ARG A 190 13.04 -0.57 -12.57
C ARG A 190 12.69 -0.46 -14.05
N ASN A 191 12.81 -1.58 -14.79
CA ASN A 191 12.44 -1.61 -16.20
C ASN A 191 10.94 -1.34 -16.45
N SER A 192 10.09 -1.82 -15.56
CA SER A 192 8.65 -1.63 -15.65
C SER A 192 8.24 -0.19 -15.27
N LEU A 193 8.91 0.42 -14.28
CA LEU A 193 8.63 1.79 -13.87
C LEU A 193 9.17 2.81 -14.88
N LEU A 194 10.45 2.75 -15.19
CA LEU A 194 11.15 3.76 -15.98
C LEU A 194 11.10 3.52 -17.49
N GLY A 195 10.79 2.29 -17.90
CA GLY A 195 10.95 1.83 -19.28
C GLY A 195 12.37 1.28 -19.55
N LYS A 196 12.48 0.37 -20.53
CA LYS A 196 13.76 -0.20 -20.93
C LYS A 196 14.60 0.79 -21.73
N GLY A 197 15.93 0.62 -21.68
CA GLY A 197 16.89 1.36 -22.49
C GLY A 197 17.59 2.50 -21.75
N LYS A 198 18.83 2.79 -22.18
CA LYS A 198 19.73 3.76 -21.52
C LYS A 198 19.13 5.16 -21.37
N LYS A 199 18.37 5.62 -22.37
CA LYS A 199 17.73 6.94 -22.34
C LYS A 199 16.66 7.10 -21.25
N ASN A 200 16.06 5.99 -20.82
CA ASN A 200 15.02 5.96 -19.79
C ASN A 200 15.58 5.68 -18.39
N GLN A 201 16.85 5.25 -18.31
CA GLN A 201 17.51 4.86 -17.07
C GLN A 201 18.86 5.59 -16.95
N THR A 202 18.83 6.92 -17.12
CA THR A 202 19.96 7.80 -16.83
C THR A 202 20.26 7.79 -15.33
N GLN A 203 21.45 8.25 -14.92
CA GLN A 203 21.78 8.31 -13.49
C GLN A 203 20.82 9.24 -12.74
N GLU A 204 20.49 10.38 -13.33
CA GLU A 204 19.55 11.34 -12.75
C GLU A 204 18.18 10.68 -12.45
N ARG A 205 17.67 9.86 -13.39
CA ARG A 205 16.39 9.15 -13.17
C ARG A 205 16.52 8.01 -12.14
N LYS A 206 17.67 7.35 -12.07
CA LYS A 206 17.89 6.38 -11.00
C LYS A 206 17.93 7.08 -9.64
N ASP A 207 18.60 8.23 -9.55
CA ASP A 207 18.66 9.01 -8.31
C ASP A 207 17.29 9.55 -7.92
N GLU A 208 16.53 10.09 -8.88
CA GLU A 208 15.17 10.60 -8.69
C GLU A 208 14.20 9.53 -8.15
N PHE A 209 14.32 8.28 -8.61
CA PHE A 209 13.42 7.19 -8.22
C PHE A 209 14.05 6.19 -7.23
N SER A 210 15.17 6.53 -6.61
CA SER A 210 15.72 5.82 -5.45
C SER A 210 15.22 6.51 -4.19
N MET A 211 14.26 5.88 -3.53
CA MET A 211 13.49 6.53 -2.44
C MET A 211 14.39 6.87 -1.24
N GLU A 212 15.40 6.07 -0.95
CA GLU A 212 16.36 6.34 0.11
C GLU A 212 17.16 7.65 -0.08
N LEU A 213 17.20 8.18 -1.31
CA LEU A 213 17.90 9.44 -1.62
C LEU A 213 17.00 10.67 -1.55
N ASN A 214 15.68 10.50 -1.46
CA ASN A 214 14.70 11.56 -1.67
C ASN A 214 13.79 11.83 -0.47
N VAL A 215 14.03 11.22 0.68
CA VAL A 215 13.21 11.39 1.89
C VAL A 215 13.11 12.86 2.30
N PRO A 216 11.92 13.49 2.21
CA PRO A 216 11.74 14.87 2.62
C PRO A 216 11.57 14.99 4.15
N ALA A 217 11.78 16.18 4.70
CA ALA A 217 11.65 16.41 6.14
C ALA A 217 10.21 16.25 6.66
N ASP A 218 9.23 16.31 5.78
CA ASP A 218 7.81 16.15 6.08
C ASP A 218 7.22 14.83 5.55
N MET A 219 8.08 13.82 5.34
CA MET A 219 7.65 12.45 5.04
C MET A 219 6.61 11.98 6.07
N PRO A 220 5.51 11.33 5.67
CA PRO A 220 4.57 10.74 6.62
C PRO A 220 5.22 9.74 7.57
N PRO A 221 4.64 9.49 8.76
CA PRO A 221 5.01 8.34 9.58
C PRO A 221 5.04 7.06 8.75
N THR A 222 6.12 6.27 8.87
CA THR A 222 6.39 5.15 7.97
C THR A 222 6.69 3.85 8.73
N PHE A 223 5.97 2.78 8.39
CA PHE A 223 6.17 1.43 8.93
C PHE A 223 6.75 0.53 7.83
N VAL A 224 8.00 0.11 7.98
CA VAL A 224 8.72 -0.73 7.00
C VAL A 224 8.72 -2.18 7.46
N VAL A 225 8.42 -3.12 6.55
CA VAL A 225 8.49 -4.57 6.83
C VAL A 225 9.55 -5.22 5.94
N VAL A 226 10.41 -6.05 6.53
CA VAL A 226 11.48 -6.75 5.80
C VAL A 226 11.79 -8.12 6.41
N CYS A 227 12.19 -9.09 5.57
CA CYS A 227 12.74 -10.39 5.97
C CYS A 227 14.16 -10.54 5.42
N ASP A 228 15.07 -11.11 6.23
CA ASP A 228 16.49 -11.30 5.87
C ASP A 228 16.68 -12.27 4.69
N ASP A 229 15.77 -13.22 4.54
CA ASP A 229 15.81 -14.27 3.54
C ASP A 229 15.07 -13.94 2.23
N ASP A 230 14.70 -12.65 1.99
CA ASP A 230 14.01 -12.24 0.76
C ASP A 230 14.90 -12.46 -0.49
N PRO A 231 14.55 -13.42 -1.39
CA PRO A 231 15.36 -13.73 -2.55
C PRO A 231 15.02 -12.85 -3.77
N VAL A 232 14.01 -11.98 -3.69
CA VAL A 232 13.47 -11.19 -4.81
C VAL A 232 13.90 -9.74 -4.70
N VAL A 233 13.58 -9.10 -3.58
CA VAL A 233 14.01 -7.73 -3.25
C VAL A 233 14.91 -7.83 -2.03
N ILE A 234 16.22 -7.76 -2.27
CA ILE A 234 17.20 -7.93 -1.20
C ILE A 234 16.94 -6.94 -0.05
N PRO A 235 17.07 -7.41 1.21
CA PRO A 235 16.69 -6.67 2.42
C PRO A 235 17.31 -5.29 2.52
N GLU A 236 18.49 -5.11 1.95
CA GLU A 236 19.22 -3.83 1.91
C GLU A 236 18.37 -2.68 1.34
N ASN A 237 17.40 -2.95 0.44
CA ASN A 237 16.43 -1.95 -0.03
C ASN A 237 15.68 -1.31 1.16
N SER A 238 15.06 -2.14 1.99
CA SER A 238 14.30 -1.70 3.17
C SER A 238 15.18 -1.04 4.21
N LEU A 239 16.38 -1.59 4.45
CA LEU A 239 17.32 -1.08 5.44
C LEU A 239 17.84 0.32 5.05
N ARG A 240 18.13 0.57 3.77
CA ARG A 240 18.51 1.91 3.28
C ARG A 240 17.37 2.92 3.46
N LEU A 241 16.15 2.55 3.12
CA LEU A 241 14.99 3.43 3.35
C LEU A 241 14.83 3.76 4.83
N TYR A 242 14.88 2.75 5.70
CA TYR A 242 14.75 2.96 7.14
C TYR A 242 15.85 3.88 7.70
N ALA A 243 17.09 3.68 7.29
CA ALA A 243 18.21 4.55 7.68
C ALA A 243 18.00 6.00 7.23
N ALA A 244 17.53 6.21 5.99
CA ALA A 244 17.24 7.54 5.47
C ALA A 244 16.08 8.24 6.22
N LEU A 245 15.03 7.47 6.60
CA LEU A 245 13.94 7.98 7.44
C LEU A 245 14.45 8.43 8.82
N GLN A 246 15.32 7.63 9.45
CA GLN A 246 15.92 7.96 10.75
C GLN A 246 16.82 9.21 10.66
N GLU A 247 17.62 9.32 9.59
CA GLU A 247 18.48 10.50 9.38
C GLU A 247 17.66 11.80 9.28
N LYS A 248 16.46 11.73 8.72
CA LYS A 248 15.52 12.86 8.62
C LYS A 248 14.64 13.05 9.86
N ASN A 249 14.83 12.24 10.92
CA ASN A 249 14.00 12.24 12.13
C ASN A 249 12.50 12.01 11.84
N ILE A 250 12.17 11.21 10.83
CA ILE A 250 10.81 10.81 10.53
C ILE A 250 10.36 9.80 11.58
N THR A 251 9.11 9.89 12.04
CA THR A 251 8.50 8.83 12.85
C THR A 251 8.43 7.56 12.02
N CYS A 252 9.25 6.55 12.35
CA CYS A 252 9.32 5.32 11.58
C CYS A 252 9.49 4.09 12.48
N HIS A 253 9.03 2.96 11.97
CA HIS A 253 9.17 1.65 12.59
C HIS A 253 9.71 0.65 11.57
N LEU A 254 10.56 -0.28 12.00
CA LEU A 254 11.08 -1.37 11.19
C LEU A 254 10.68 -2.71 11.83
N ALA A 255 9.72 -3.38 11.22
CA ALA A 255 9.36 -4.77 11.49
C ALA A 255 10.32 -5.68 10.71
N HIS A 256 11.33 -6.22 11.39
CA HIS A 256 12.44 -6.93 10.79
C HIS A 256 12.47 -8.39 11.27
N TYR A 257 12.39 -9.34 10.36
CA TYR A 257 12.26 -10.76 10.64
C TYR A 257 13.37 -11.57 9.99
N GLU A 258 13.82 -12.66 10.65
CA GLU A 258 14.90 -13.52 10.14
C GLU A 258 14.49 -14.27 8.86
N TRP A 259 13.21 -14.65 8.73
CA TRP A 259 12.69 -15.38 7.59
C TRP A 259 11.25 -14.94 7.25
N GLY A 260 10.79 -15.29 6.06
CA GLY A 260 9.47 -14.95 5.54
C GLY A 260 9.50 -14.82 4.01
N GLY A 261 10.68 -14.61 3.45
CA GLY A 261 10.89 -14.47 2.02
C GLY A 261 10.20 -13.25 1.44
N HIS A 262 9.61 -13.40 0.25
CA HIS A 262 8.92 -12.34 -0.48
C HIS A 262 7.48 -12.72 -0.82
N GLY A 263 6.56 -11.73 -0.81
CA GLY A 263 5.19 -11.94 -1.28
C GLY A 263 4.27 -12.65 -0.30
N PHE A 264 4.57 -12.62 1.00
CA PHE A 264 3.68 -13.16 2.04
C PHE A 264 2.37 -12.37 2.16
N GLY A 265 2.39 -11.07 1.95
CA GLY A 265 1.20 -10.20 2.04
C GLY A 265 0.52 -10.28 3.41
N MET A 266 -0.82 -10.31 3.40
CA MET A 266 -1.66 -10.60 4.58
C MET A 266 -2.50 -11.87 4.37
N LYS A 267 -1.95 -12.87 3.70
CA LYS A 267 -2.61 -14.18 3.49
C LYS A 267 -2.14 -15.15 4.56
N ASP A 268 -2.98 -16.13 4.90
CA ASP A 268 -2.61 -17.24 5.77
C ASP A 268 -1.38 -17.98 5.21
N CYS A 269 -0.31 -18.03 5.96
CA CYS A 269 0.93 -18.73 5.64
C CYS A 269 1.79 -18.90 6.92
N PRO A 270 2.78 -19.80 6.94
CA PRO A 270 3.60 -20.07 8.12
C PRO A 270 4.26 -18.83 8.74
N PHE A 271 4.68 -17.86 7.92
CA PHE A 271 5.23 -16.60 8.38
C PHE A 271 4.20 -15.79 9.18
N MET A 272 2.97 -15.67 8.66
CA MET A 272 1.88 -14.97 9.36
C MET A 272 1.46 -15.67 10.64
N ASP A 273 1.49 -17.01 10.65
CA ASP A 273 1.16 -17.81 11.83
C ASP A 273 2.18 -17.65 12.96
N GLU A 274 3.44 -17.35 12.63
CA GLU A 274 4.53 -17.20 13.62
C GLU A 274 4.73 -15.75 14.07
N PHE A 275 4.80 -14.81 13.13
CA PHE A 275 5.25 -13.44 13.43
C PHE A 275 4.12 -12.43 13.60
N HIS A 276 2.94 -12.67 13.00
CA HIS A 276 1.78 -11.77 13.11
C HIS A 276 2.12 -10.29 12.87
N TRP A 277 2.92 -9.98 11.83
CA TRP A 277 3.38 -8.62 11.56
C TRP A 277 2.24 -7.59 11.42
N ASN A 278 1.07 -8.04 11.01
CA ASN A 278 -0.15 -7.24 10.94
C ASN A 278 -0.64 -6.78 12.32
N GLU A 279 -0.41 -7.55 13.40
CA GLU A 279 -0.72 -7.13 14.78
C GLU A 279 0.27 -6.04 15.25
N GLU A 280 1.54 -6.15 14.90
CA GLU A 280 2.55 -5.12 15.16
C GLU A 280 2.19 -3.81 14.43
N LEU A 281 1.75 -3.90 13.16
CA LEU A 281 1.20 -2.78 12.41
C LEU A 281 -0.04 -2.18 13.09
N HIS A 282 -0.96 -3.03 13.60
CA HIS A 282 -2.15 -2.57 14.31
C HIS A 282 -1.78 -1.71 15.53
N VAL A 283 -0.87 -2.20 16.37
CA VAL A 283 -0.38 -1.47 17.56
C VAL A 283 0.21 -0.13 17.15
N TRP A 284 1.07 -0.11 16.13
CA TRP A 284 1.70 1.11 15.66
C TRP A 284 0.68 2.13 15.12
N LEU A 285 -0.31 1.69 14.32
CA LEU A 285 -1.38 2.56 13.82
C LEU A 285 -2.29 3.07 14.95
N LYS A 286 -2.54 2.26 15.96
CA LYS A 286 -3.28 2.66 17.17
C LYS A 286 -2.53 3.74 17.95
N ASP A 287 -1.25 3.59 18.17
CA ASP A 287 -0.41 4.57 18.89
C ASP A 287 -0.40 5.93 18.17
N LEU A 288 -0.53 5.92 16.83
CA LEU A 288 -0.66 7.14 16.02
C LEU A 288 -2.11 7.66 15.90
N GLY A 289 -3.10 6.97 16.46
CA GLY A 289 -4.51 7.37 16.45
C GLY A 289 -5.26 7.07 15.16
N PHE A 290 -4.75 6.15 14.33
CA PHE A 290 -5.40 5.70 13.09
C PHE A 290 -6.27 4.45 13.29
N MET A 291 -6.04 3.67 14.34
CA MET A 291 -6.84 2.50 14.74
C MET A 291 -7.23 2.56 16.22
N GLU A 292 -8.14 1.66 16.66
CA GLU A 292 -8.59 1.54 18.07
C GLU A 292 -7.98 0.30 18.77
#